data_b2d3087ae6a38d860b1526e59199a115
#
_entry.id   b2d3087ae6a38d860b1526e59199a115
#
_cell.length_a   1.000
_cell.length_b   1.000
_cell.length_c   1.000
_cell.angle_alpha   90.00
_cell.angle_beta   90.00
_cell.angle_gamma   90.00
#
_symmetry.space_group_name_H-M   'P 1'
#
loop_
_entity.id
_entity.type
_entity.pdbx_description
1 polymer ?
#
loop_
_entity_poly.entity_id
_entity_poly.type
_entity_poly.pdbx_seq_one_letter_code
_entity_poly.pdbx_strand_id
1 'polypeptide(L)'
;VSFDYQPPVQTPSGMPFRRYQPFTPIELPDRTWPANRIEQAPLWCSVDLRDGNQALIDPMTPARKRRMFDLLVRLGYKEIEVGFPSASQTDFDFVREIIEQDLIPDDVTIQVLTQAREPLIERTYESIAGAPRAIVHLYNSTSTLQRRVVFGLDKAGITAIATDAARLCLKLAETMGDTEVRFEYSPESYTGTELDYALEVCSAVLDVWQPTPEWPAVINLPATVEMATPNVYADSIEWMSRNLPRRDAVVLSLHPHNDRGTAVAAAELGVMAGADRVEGTLFGNGERTGNVDLVTLGMNLFSQGVDPMIDFADIDEIRRTVEYCNQLPVHERHPYGGDLVYTAFSGSHQDAIKKGFEALDRDAAAAGVSTSDFPWAVPYLPIDPKDVGRSYEAVIRVNSQSGKGGVAYLMKTEHALDLPRRLQIEFSQVVQKHTDSEGGEVAPDELWSIFSAEY
;
A
#
# COMPACT_ATOMS: atom_id res chain seq x y z
N VAL A 1 3.60 22.09 48.95
CA VAL A 1 2.53 22.70 48.15
C VAL A 1 1.98 21.63 47.23
N SER A 2 0.78 21.10 47.52
CA SER A 2 0.08 20.21 46.62
C SER A 2 -0.54 21.07 45.50
N PHE A 3 -0.05 20.92 44.29
CA PHE A 3 -0.71 21.49 43.10
C PHE A 3 -1.92 20.62 42.78
N ASP A 4 -3.12 21.16 42.94
CA ASP A 4 -4.34 20.50 42.48
C ASP A 4 -4.46 20.73 40.97
N TYR A 5 -3.81 19.86 40.19
CA TYR A 5 -3.84 19.91 38.72
C TYR A 5 -5.21 19.47 38.22
N GLN A 6 -5.97 20.42 37.67
CA GLN A 6 -7.20 20.14 36.93
C GLN A 6 -6.84 20.06 35.43
N PRO A 7 -6.92 18.90 34.81
CA PRO A 7 -6.64 18.78 33.37
C PRO A 7 -7.65 19.62 32.57
N PRO A 8 -7.20 20.29 31.48
CA PRO A 8 -8.12 21.03 30.63
C PRO A 8 -9.14 20.07 29.97
N VAL A 9 -10.41 20.47 30.02
CA VAL A 9 -11.52 19.72 29.42
C VAL A 9 -11.85 20.35 28.07
N GLN A 10 -11.81 19.55 27.01
CA GLN A 10 -12.22 20.01 25.68
C GLN A 10 -13.73 20.26 25.62
N THR A 11 -14.11 21.32 24.93
CA THR A 11 -15.51 21.59 24.64
C THR A 11 -16.03 20.60 23.59
N PRO A 12 -17.20 19.96 23.81
CA PRO A 12 -17.80 19.09 22.83
C PRO A 12 -18.03 19.79 21.49
N SER A 13 -17.74 19.10 20.37
CA SER A 13 -18.00 19.64 19.04
C SER A 13 -19.52 19.67 18.75
N GLY A 14 -19.95 20.63 17.91
CA GLY A 14 -21.32 20.67 17.38
C GLY A 14 -21.59 19.68 16.24
N MET A 15 -20.63 18.80 15.91
CA MET A 15 -20.77 17.84 14.80
C MET A 15 -21.82 16.76 15.12
N PRO A 16 -22.59 16.28 14.12
CA PRO A 16 -23.67 15.32 14.32
C PRO A 16 -23.15 13.87 14.46
N PHE A 17 -22.15 13.63 15.33
CA PHE A 17 -21.49 12.32 15.50
C PHE A 17 -22.44 11.21 15.93
N ARG A 18 -23.58 11.54 16.57
CA ARG A 18 -24.59 10.55 17.01
C ARG A 18 -25.33 9.84 15.88
N ARG A 19 -25.16 10.31 14.63
CA ARG A 19 -25.66 9.61 13.42
C ARG A 19 -24.87 8.36 13.09
N TYR A 20 -23.65 8.25 13.59
CA TYR A 20 -22.71 7.17 13.29
C TYR A 20 -22.68 6.21 14.47
N GLN A 21 -22.74 4.93 14.13
CA GLN A 21 -22.70 3.88 15.15
C GLN A 21 -21.31 3.28 15.23
N PRO A 22 -20.81 2.95 16.43
CA PRO A 22 -19.55 2.24 16.58
C PRO A 22 -19.65 0.87 15.91
N PHE A 23 -18.56 0.45 15.26
CA PHE A 23 -18.47 -0.91 14.72
C PHE A 23 -18.43 -1.92 15.88
N THR A 24 -19.17 -3.01 15.77
CA THR A 24 -19.22 -4.04 16.82
C THR A 24 -17.91 -4.84 16.79
N PRO A 25 -17.16 -4.92 17.90
CA PRO A 25 -15.96 -5.76 17.97
C PRO A 25 -16.31 -7.23 17.70
N ILE A 26 -15.34 -7.97 17.20
CA ILE A 26 -15.47 -9.41 16.97
C ILE A 26 -15.10 -10.15 18.24
N GLU A 27 -15.96 -11.06 18.69
CA GLU A 27 -15.69 -11.93 19.83
C GLU A 27 -14.69 -13.01 19.45
N LEU A 28 -13.41 -12.74 19.76
CA LEU A 28 -12.29 -13.66 19.56
C LEU A 28 -11.41 -13.64 20.81
N PRO A 29 -11.86 -14.21 21.96
CA PRO A 29 -11.14 -14.10 23.23
C PRO A 29 -9.78 -14.83 23.22
N ASP A 30 -9.62 -15.82 22.36
CA ASP A 30 -8.42 -16.65 22.18
C ASP A 30 -7.61 -16.26 20.94
N ARG A 31 -7.70 -14.99 20.48
CA ARG A 31 -6.94 -14.50 19.34
C ARG A 31 -5.44 -14.70 19.53
N THR A 32 -4.75 -15.10 18.48
CA THR A 32 -3.31 -15.36 18.51
C THR A 32 -2.50 -14.34 17.70
N TRP A 33 -3.13 -13.67 16.72
CA TRP A 33 -2.45 -12.81 15.76
C TRP A 33 -1.58 -11.70 16.39
N PRO A 34 -1.91 -11.06 17.53
CA PRO A 34 -1.09 -9.98 18.08
C PRO A 34 0.32 -10.43 18.51
N ALA A 35 0.51 -11.73 18.76
CA ALA A 35 1.81 -12.30 19.11
C ALA A 35 2.62 -12.78 17.91
N ASN A 36 2.03 -12.80 16.71
CA ASN A 36 2.66 -13.25 15.48
C ASN A 36 3.60 -12.17 14.90
N ARG A 37 4.53 -12.61 14.08
CA ARG A 37 5.40 -11.76 13.26
C ARG A 37 5.26 -12.16 11.81
N ILE A 38 5.41 -11.20 10.92
CA ILE A 38 5.53 -11.48 9.49
C ILE A 38 6.99 -11.86 9.25
N GLU A 39 7.24 -13.11 8.88
CA GLU A 39 8.59 -13.64 8.62
C GLU A 39 8.88 -13.79 7.13
N GLN A 40 7.84 -13.74 6.30
CA GLN A 40 7.90 -13.83 4.85
C GLN A 40 6.89 -12.85 4.24
N ALA A 41 7.21 -12.32 3.05
CA ALA A 41 6.26 -11.51 2.31
C ALA A 41 5.01 -12.33 1.95
N PRO A 42 3.81 -11.73 1.99
CA PRO A 42 2.62 -12.35 1.42
C PRO A 42 2.75 -12.47 -0.10
N LEU A 43 1.88 -13.24 -0.73
CA LEU A 43 1.67 -13.15 -2.17
C LEU A 43 1.13 -11.73 -2.49
N TRP A 44 1.68 -11.12 -3.53
CA TRP A 44 1.29 -9.79 -3.94
C TRP A 44 0.45 -9.84 -5.21
N CYS A 45 -0.67 -9.14 -5.20
CA CYS A 45 -1.41 -8.83 -6.42
C CYS A 45 -1.52 -7.31 -6.61
N SER A 46 -0.98 -6.81 -7.72
CA SER A 46 -1.21 -5.41 -8.08
C SER A 46 -2.58 -5.29 -8.74
N VAL A 47 -3.37 -4.33 -8.25
CA VAL A 47 -4.65 -3.94 -8.86
C VAL A 47 -4.60 -2.53 -9.47
N ASP A 48 -3.40 -2.01 -9.74
CA ASP A 48 -3.19 -0.69 -10.34
C ASP A 48 -3.93 -0.52 -11.67
N LEU A 49 -3.94 -1.56 -12.51
CA LEU A 49 -4.54 -1.55 -13.85
C LEU A 49 -6.07 -1.76 -13.85
N ARG A 50 -6.64 -2.20 -12.73
CA ARG A 50 -8.08 -2.36 -12.56
C ARG A 50 -8.64 -1.33 -11.58
N ASP A 51 -8.48 -1.54 -10.29
CA ASP A 51 -9.08 -0.71 -9.24
C ASP A 51 -8.44 0.69 -9.17
N GLY A 52 -7.11 0.74 -9.32
CA GLY A 52 -6.37 1.98 -9.46
C GLY A 52 -6.80 2.78 -10.69
N ASN A 53 -6.89 2.12 -11.86
CA ASN A 53 -7.30 2.77 -13.10
C ASN A 53 -8.78 3.21 -13.09
N GLN A 54 -9.65 2.41 -12.50
CA GLN A 54 -11.09 2.71 -12.41
C GLN A 54 -11.36 4.03 -11.67
N ALA A 55 -10.51 4.38 -10.72
CA ALA A 55 -10.66 5.56 -9.88
C ALA A 55 -10.08 6.85 -10.50
N LEU A 56 -9.43 6.78 -11.66
CA LEU A 56 -8.79 7.92 -12.30
C LEU A 56 -9.81 8.81 -12.99
N ILE A 57 -9.68 10.13 -12.83
CA ILE A 57 -10.46 11.12 -13.61
C ILE A 57 -10.15 10.98 -15.11
N ASP A 58 -8.89 10.72 -15.45
CA ASP A 58 -8.42 10.40 -16.80
C ASP A 58 -7.89 8.96 -16.82
N PRO A 59 -8.73 7.95 -17.10
CA PRO A 59 -8.32 6.56 -17.16
C PRO A 59 -7.12 6.34 -18.08
N MET A 60 -6.28 5.37 -17.77
CA MET A 60 -5.08 5.11 -18.54
C MET A 60 -5.39 4.76 -19.99
N THR A 61 -4.69 5.45 -20.90
CA THR A 61 -4.65 5.06 -22.32
C THR A 61 -3.94 3.70 -22.46
N PRO A 62 -4.12 2.97 -23.58
CA PRO A 62 -3.39 1.72 -23.81
C PRO A 62 -1.88 1.85 -23.60
N ALA A 63 -1.27 2.94 -24.04
CA ALA A 63 0.17 3.18 -23.84
C ALA A 63 0.55 3.33 -22.35
N ARG A 64 -0.27 4.02 -21.54
CA ARG A 64 -0.05 4.14 -20.09
C ARG A 64 -0.29 2.82 -19.38
N LYS A 65 -1.32 2.05 -19.77
CA LYS A 65 -1.56 0.69 -19.25
C LYS A 65 -0.37 -0.23 -19.52
N ARG A 66 0.14 -0.21 -20.73
CA ARG A 66 1.32 -0.99 -21.11
C ARG A 66 2.53 -0.61 -20.25
N ARG A 67 2.80 0.68 -20.09
CA ARG A 67 3.92 1.14 -19.27
C ARG A 67 3.78 0.74 -17.81
N MET A 68 2.56 0.78 -17.26
CA MET A 68 2.30 0.31 -15.89
C MET A 68 2.51 -1.21 -15.79
N PHE A 69 2.00 -1.98 -16.74
CA PHE A 69 2.18 -3.44 -16.78
C PHE A 69 3.68 -3.81 -16.82
N ASP A 70 4.44 -3.19 -17.72
CA ASP A 70 5.89 -3.42 -17.85
C ASP A 70 6.65 -3.05 -16.55
N LEU A 71 6.22 -1.98 -15.85
CA LEU A 71 6.76 -1.64 -14.54
C LEU A 71 6.48 -2.73 -13.51
N LEU A 72 5.23 -3.17 -13.37
CA LEU A 72 4.82 -4.17 -12.39
C LEU A 72 5.56 -5.50 -12.58
N VAL A 73 5.67 -5.96 -13.84
CA VAL A 73 6.46 -7.16 -14.19
C VAL A 73 7.92 -7.00 -13.78
N ARG A 74 8.55 -5.86 -14.10
CA ARG A 74 9.95 -5.59 -13.77
C ARG A 74 10.19 -5.53 -12.26
N LEU A 75 9.25 -5.01 -11.49
CA LEU A 75 9.33 -4.96 -10.02
C LEU A 75 9.23 -6.35 -9.37
N GLY A 76 8.71 -7.34 -10.09
CA GLY A 76 8.62 -8.71 -9.60
C GLY A 76 7.22 -9.17 -9.22
N TYR A 77 6.16 -8.39 -9.50
CA TYR A 77 4.78 -8.87 -9.30
C TYR A 77 4.49 -10.10 -10.13
N LYS A 78 3.93 -11.14 -9.49
CA LYS A 78 3.59 -12.42 -10.14
C LYS A 78 2.09 -12.57 -10.39
N GLU A 79 1.26 -11.77 -9.73
CA GLU A 79 -0.15 -11.66 -10.00
C GLU A 79 -0.50 -10.19 -10.24
N ILE A 80 -1.16 -9.91 -11.37
CA ILE A 80 -1.50 -8.54 -11.81
C ILE A 80 -2.93 -8.54 -12.32
N GLU A 81 -3.81 -7.78 -11.64
CA GLU A 81 -5.18 -7.58 -12.12
C GLU A 81 -5.20 -6.51 -13.21
N VAL A 82 -5.32 -6.95 -14.46
CA VAL A 82 -5.07 -6.15 -15.65
C VAL A 82 -6.28 -5.38 -16.16
N GLY A 83 -7.47 -5.64 -15.62
CA GLY A 83 -8.66 -4.89 -15.97
C GLY A 83 -9.98 -5.55 -15.62
N PHE A 84 -11.05 -4.87 -16.04
CA PHE A 84 -12.43 -5.34 -15.99
C PHE A 84 -12.99 -5.44 -17.43
N PRO A 85 -12.59 -6.48 -18.19
CA PRO A 85 -12.79 -6.55 -19.63
C PRO A 85 -14.26 -6.56 -20.06
N SER A 86 -15.18 -7.01 -19.20
CA SER A 86 -16.62 -7.00 -19.51
C SER A 86 -17.29 -5.63 -19.28
N ALA A 87 -16.64 -4.74 -18.52
CA ALA A 87 -17.17 -3.39 -18.25
C ALA A 87 -16.58 -2.31 -19.18
N SER A 88 -15.41 -2.55 -19.77
CA SER A 88 -14.68 -1.57 -20.58
C SER A 88 -14.08 -2.22 -21.81
N GLN A 89 -14.36 -1.64 -23.00
CA GLN A 89 -13.72 -2.10 -24.24
C GLN A 89 -12.21 -1.85 -24.22
N THR A 90 -11.75 -0.75 -23.64
CA THR A 90 -10.31 -0.47 -23.46
C THR A 90 -9.62 -1.54 -22.63
N ASP A 91 -10.27 -2.00 -21.57
CA ASP A 91 -9.73 -3.10 -20.75
C ASP A 91 -9.72 -4.43 -21.50
N PHE A 92 -10.80 -4.73 -22.24
CA PHE A 92 -10.87 -5.90 -23.09
C PHE A 92 -9.74 -5.91 -24.12
N ASP A 93 -9.57 -4.82 -24.85
CA ASP A 93 -8.55 -4.67 -25.88
C ASP A 93 -7.14 -4.78 -25.30
N PHE A 94 -6.92 -4.22 -24.12
CA PHE A 94 -5.63 -4.31 -23.43
C PHE A 94 -5.31 -5.76 -22.99
N VAL A 95 -6.29 -6.49 -22.46
CA VAL A 95 -6.11 -7.92 -22.11
C VAL A 95 -5.77 -8.72 -23.37
N ARG A 96 -6.47 -8.47 -24.48
CA ARG A 96 -6.15 -9.11 -25.76
C ARG A 96 -4.76 -8.74 -26.26
N GLU A 97 -4.39 -7.48 -26.17
CA GLU A 97 -3.05 -6.99 -26.60
C GLU A 97 -1.92 -7.74 -25.88
N ILE A 98 -1.97 -7.84 -24.55
CA ILE A 98 -0.88 -8.50 -23.80
C ILE A 98 -0.81 -9.99 -24.05
N ILE A 99 -1.92 -10.64 -24.40
CA ILE A 99 -1.96 -12.07 -24.77
C ILE A 99 -1.46 -12.27 -26.21
N GLU A 100 -2.02 -11.55 -27.17
CA GLU A 100 -1.74 -11.72 -28.61
C GLU A 100 -0.32 -11.32 -29.00
N GLN A 101 0.29 -10.39 -28.25
CA GLN A 101 1.67 -9.96 -28.45
C GLN A 101 2.68 -10.73 -27.58
N ASP A 102 2.24 -11.76 -26.85
CA ASP A 102 3.09 -12.59 -25.97
C ASP A 102 3.89 -11.76 -24.95
N LEU A 103 3.19 -10.86 -24.24
CA LEU A 103 3.81 -9.91 -23.33
C LEU A 103 3.77 -10.36 -21.86
N ILE A 104 3.09 -11.47 -21.58
CA ILE A 104 2.94 -12.02 -20.24
C ILE A 104 4.10 -13.01 -19.99
N PRO A 105 5.01 -12.71 -19.05
CA PRO A 105 6.09 -13.64 -18.71
C PRO A 105 5.56 -14.99 -18.21
N ASP A 106 6.35 -16.05 -18.41
CA ASP A 106 5.99 -17.43 -18.03
C ASP A 106 5.68 -17.59 -16.54
N ASP A 107 6.19 -16.70 -15.69
CA ASP A 107 6.02 -16.74 -14.24
C ASP A 107 5.00 -15.70 -13.71
N VAL A 108 4.29 -15.01 -14.61
CA VAL A 108 3.24 -14.05 -14.28
C VAL A 108 1.86 -14.62 -14.60
N THR A 109 0.91 -14.44 -13.69
CA THR A 109 -0.50 -14.77 -13.87
C THR A 109 -1.30 -13.47 -13.95
N ILE A 110 -2.05 -13.27 -15.02
CA ILE A 110 -2.97 -12.14 -15.11
C ILE A 110 -4.26 -12.45 -14.36
N GLN A 111 -4.86 -11.43 -13.78
CA GLN A 111 -6.16 -11.51 -13.13
C GLN A 111 -7.13 -10.56 -13.84
N VAL A 112 -8.38 -10.98 -13.97
CA VAL A 112 -9.46 -10.18 -14.57
C VAL A 112 -10.70 -10.23 -13.71
N LEU A 113 -11.30 -9.05 -13.48
CA LEU A 113 -12.50 -8.92 -12.66
C LEU A 113 -13.76 -9.23 -13.47
N THR A 114 -14.72 -9.90 -12.86
CA THR A 114 -16.07 -10.05 -13.39
C THR A 114 -17.12 -10.02 -12.30
N GLN A 115 -18.22 -9.30 -12.54
CA GLN A 115 -19.40 -9.36 -11.69
C GLN A 115 -20.15 -10.69 -11.92
N ALA A 116 -20.83 -11.18 -10.88
CA ALA A 116 -21.65 -12.42 -10.94
C ALA A 116 -22.91 -12.24 -11.80
N ARG A 117 -22.71 -12.06 -13.11
CA ARG A 117 -23.74 -11.90 -14.15
C ARG A 117 -23.28 -12.61 -15.42
N GLU A 118 -24.11 -13.54 -15.92
CA GLU A 118 -23.78 -14.41 -17.05
C GLU A 118 -23.14 -13.67 -18.25
N PRO A 119 -23.71 -12.58 -18.83
CA PRO A 119 -23.10 -11.94 -20.00
C PRO A 119 -21.71 -11.32 -19.69
N LEU A 120 -21.49 -10.88 -18.44
CA LEU A 120 -20.20 -10.30 -18.04
C LEU A 120 -19.15 -11.40 -17.84
N ILE A 121 -19.55 -12.53 -17.29
CA ILE A 121 -18.67 -13.68 -17.12
C ILE A 121 -18.24 -14.22 -18.49
N GLU A 122 -19.19 -14.44 -19.42
CA GLU A 122 -18.89 -14.88 -20.78
C GLU A 122 -17.89 -13.96 -21.47
N ARG A 123 -18.15 -12.62 -21.43
CA ARG A 123 -17.27 -11.61 -22.02
C ARG A 123 -15.86 -11.63 -21.39
N THR A 124 -15.77 -11.90 -20.09
CA THR A 124 -14.49 -12.03 -19.39
C THR A 124 -13.70 -13.24 -19.90
N TYR A 125 -14.35 -14.39 -20.07
CA TYR A 125 -13.69 -15.58 -20.64
C TYR A 125 -13.24 -15.39 -22.08
N GLU A 126 -14.02 -14.68 -22.91
CA GLU A 126 -13.59 -14.27 -24.25
C GLU A 126 -12.28 -13.48 -24.22
N SER A 127 -12.11 -12.59 -23.22
CA SER A 127 -10.94 -11.72 -23.12
C SER A 127 -9.64 -12.48 -22.80
N ILE A 128 -9.71 -13.54 -22.01
CA ILE A 128 -8.53 -14.31 -21.58
C ILE A 128 -8.19 -15.51 -22.46
N ALA A 129 -8.93 -15.75 -23.54
CA ALA A 129 -8.69 -16.86 -24.44
C ALA A 129 -7.26 -16.84 -24.99
N GLY A 130 -6.51 -17.94 -24.81
CA GLY A 130 -5.12 -18.08 -25.23
C GLY A 130 -4.08 -17.51 -24.25
N ALA A 131 -4.49 -16.99 -23.10
CA ALA A 131 -3.56 -16.66 -22.02
C ALA A 131 -2.91 -17.95 -21.48
N PRO A 132 -1.61 -17.97 -21.12
CA PRO A 132 -1.01 -19.12 -20.47
C PRO A 132 -1.70 -19.46 -19.14
N ARG A 133 -1.91 -18.44 -18.31
CA ARG A 133 -2.57 -18.54 -17.00
C ARG A 133 -3.40 -17.30 -16.71
N ALA A 134 -4.58 -17.48 -16.13
CA ALA A 134 -5.44 -16.40 -15.69
C ALA A 134 -6.17 -16.75 -14.40
N ILE A 135 -6.35 -15.74 -13.54
CA ILE A 135 -7.30 -15.77 -12.42
C ILE A 135 -8.56 -15.05 -12.86
N VAL A 136 -9.71 -15.72 -12.79
CA VAL A 136 -11.03 -15.09 -12.94
C VAL A 136 -11.52 -14.70 -11.58
N HIS A 137 -11.54 -13.38 -11.31
CA HIS A 137 -11.95 -12.78 -10.06
C HIS A 137 -13.45 -12.46 -10.10
N LEU A 138 -14.23 -13.36 -9.53
CA LEU A 138 -15.69 -13.25 -9.42
C LEU A 138 -16.08 -12.47 -8.16
N TYR A 139 -17.02 -11.50 -8.28
CA TYR A 139 -17.56 -10.82 -7.13
C TYR A 139 -19.07 -10.60 -7.22
N ASN A 140 -19.70 -10.51 -6.06
CA ASN A 140 -21.01 -9.92 -5.86
C ASN A 140 -21.10 -9.32 -4.46
N SER A 141 -21.94 -8.29 -4.31
CA SER A 141 -22.10 -7.60 -3.02
C SER A 141 -22.91 -8.42 -2.04
N THR A 142 -22.43 -8.52 -0.80
CA THR A 142 -23.01 -9.38 0.25
C THR A 142 -23.48 -8.61 1.49
N SER A 143 -23.14 -7.30 1.59
CA SER A 143 -23.44 -6.52 2.80
C SER A 143 -24.92 -6.42 3.12
N THR A 144 -25.23 -6.29 4.41
CA THR A 144 -26.60 -6.08 4.92
C THR A 144 -27.30 -4.92 4.20
N LEU A 145 -26.58 -3.82 3.98
CA LEU A 145 -27.13 -2.64 3.34
C LEU A 145 -27.47 -2.90 1.87
N GLN A 146 -26.51 -3.45 1.09
CA GLN A 146 -26.71 -3.69 -0.34
C GLN A 146 -27.78 -4.77 -0.60
N ARG A 147 -27.84 -5.82 0.21
CA ARG A 147 -28.94 -6.79 0.13
C ARG A 147 -30.30 -6.12 0.22
N ARG A 148 -30.45 -5.17 1.15
CA ARG A 148 -31.71 -4.45 1.38
C ARG A 148 -32.02 -3.42 0.31
N VAL A 149 -31.05 -2.55 -0.06
CA VAL A 149 -31.32 -1.33 -0.83
C VAL A 149 -31.03 -1.47 -2.33
N VAL A 150 -30.14 -2.40 -2.70
CA VAL A 150 -29.73 -2.62 -4.09
C VAL A 150 -30.42 -3.83 -4.70
N PHE A 151 -30.34 -4.98 -4.02
CA PHE A 151 -30.86 -6.23 -4.56
C PHE A 151 -32.30 -6.53 -4.14
N GLY A 152 -32.72 -6.11 -2.96
CA GLY A 152 -34.01 -6.52 -2.38
C GLY A 152 -34.08 -8.02 -2.11
N LEU A 153 -32.94 -8.67 -1.86
CA LEU A 153 -32.79 -10.12 -1.64
C LEU A 153 -32.33 -10.45 -0.23
N ASP A 154 -32.70 -11.63 0.23
CA ASP A 154 -32.18 -12.21 1.46
C ASP A 154 -30.82 -12.91 1.25
N LYS A 155 -30.26 -13.49 2.31
CA LYS A 155 -28.97 -14.23 2.25
C LYS A 155 -29.01 -15.35 1.21
N ALA A 156 -30.08 -16.11 1.14
CA ALA A 156 -30.23 -17.23 0.21
C ALA A 156 -30.21 -16.76 -1.26
N GLY A 157 -30.91 -15.66 -1.56
CA GLY A 157 -30.92 -15.08 -2.91
C GLY A 157 -29.55 -14.56 -3.33
N ILE A 158 -28.80 -13.93 -2.44
CA ILE A 158 -27.43 -13.47 -2.71
C ILE A 158 -26.45 -14.65 -2.85
N THR A 159 -26.58 -15.68 -2.01
CA THR A 159 -25.78 -16.90 -2.13
C THR A 159 -26.05 -17.62 -3.47
N ALA A 160 -27.29 -17.65 -3.93
CA ALA A 160 -27.62 -18.22 -5.24
C ALA A 160 -26.93 -17.47 -6.39
N ILE A 161 -26.89 -16.12 -6.36
CA ILE A 161 -26.13 -15.33 -7.36
C ILE A 161 -24.65 -15.77 -7.40
N ALA A 162 -24.01 -15.90 -6.23
CA ALA A 162 -22.61 -16.30 -6.14
C ALA A 162 -22.37 -17.71 -6.66
N THR A 163 -23.17 -18.67 -6.25
CA THR A 163 -23.00 -20.10 -6.61
C THR A 163 -23.37 -20.38 -8.06
N ASP A 164 -24.38 -19.72 -8.63
CA ASP A 164 -24.73 -19.87 -10.03
C ASP A 164 -23.63 -19.30 -10.94
N ALA A 165 -23.09 -18.14 -10.57
CA ALA A 165 -21.94 -17.54 -11.25
C ALA A 165 -20.67 -18.41 -11.12
N ALA A 166 -20.42 -18.97 -9.95
CA ALA A 166 -19.29 -19.90 -9.73
C ALA A 166 -19.39 -21.16 -10.59
N ARG A 167 -20.60 -21.73 -10.74
CA ARG A 167 -20.83 -22.87 -11.66
C ARG A 167 -20.58 -22.50 -13.11
N LEU A 168 -21.00 -21.29 -13.52
CA LEU A 168 -20.75 -20.81 -14.88
C LEU A 168 -19.24 -20.61 -15.12
N CYS A 169 -18.51 -20.01 -14.18
CA CYS A 169 -17.06 -19.88 -14.27
C CYS A 169 -16.39 -21.25 -14.44
N LEU A 170 -16.77 -22.24 -13.64
CA LEU A 170 -16.23 -23.59 -13.72
C LEU A 170 -16.51 -24.23 -15.10
N LYS A 171 -17.75 -24.13 -15.61
CA LYS A 171 -18.15 -24.64 -16.91
C LYS A 171 -17.37 -23.99 -18.06
N LEU A 172 -17.17 -22.66 -18.01
CA LEU A 172 -16.43 -21.95 -19.05
C LEU A 172 -14.93 -22.25 -19.00
N ALA A 173 -14.36 -22.44 -17.81
CA ALA A 173 -12.96 -22.84 -17.66
C ALA A 173 -12.65 -24.17 -18.37
N GLU A 174 -13.59 -25.14 -18.39
CA GLU A 174 -13.44 -26.40 -19.11
C GLU A 174 -13.32 -26.21 -20.63
N THR A 175 -13.74 -25.07 -21.16
CA THR A 175 -13.71 -24.75 -22.60
C THR A 175 -12.47 -23.97 -23.03
N MET A 176 -11.57 -23.61 -22.10
CA MET A 176 -10.47 -22.66 -22.33
C MET A 176 -9.22 -23.33 -22.97
N GLY A 177 -9.28 -24.61 -23.31
CA GLY A 177 -8.17 -25.32 -23.94
C GLY A 177 -6.92 -25.36 -23.05
N ASP A 178 -5.81 -24.79 -23.56
CA ASP A 178 -4.53 -24.79 -22.85
C ASP A 178 -4.37 -23.65 -21.82
N THR A 179 -5.36 -22.76 -21.69
CA THR A 179 -5.33 -21.68 -20.68
C THR A 179 -5.59 -22.25 -19.29
N GLU A 180 -4.62 -22.12 -18.39
CA GLU A 180 -4.77 -22.46 -16.98
C GLU A 180 -5.65 -21.41 -16.30
N VAL A 181 -6.86 -21.78 -15.88
CA VAL A 181 -7.79 -20.87 -15.19
C VAL A 181 -7.87 -21.22 -13.71
N ARG A 182 -7.58 -20.24 -12.87
CA ARG A 182 -7.82 -20.28 -11.42
C ARG A 182 -8.95 -19.33 -11.06
N PHE A 183 -9.50 -19.50 -9.87
CA PHE A 183 -10.66 -18.75 -9.43
C PHE A 183 -10.36 -17.91 -8.18
N GLU A 184 -10.91 -16.72 -8.18
CA GLU A 184 -10.98 -15.86 -7.01
C GLU A 184 -12.43 -15.45 -6.77
N TYR A 185 -12.85 -15.43 -5.51
CA TYR A 185 -14.16 -14.90 -5.09
C TYR A 185 -14.01 -13.82 -4.03
N SER A 186 -14.68 -12.69 -4.27
CA SER A 186 -14.84 -11.60 -3.30
C SER A 186 -16.30 -11.45 -2.88
N PRO A 187 -16.66 -11.67 -1.61
CA PRO A 187 -17.90 -11.15 -1.04
C PRO A 187 -17.76 -9.63 -0.87
N GLU A 188 -18.08 -8.88 -1.92
CA GLU A 188 -17.90 -7.43 -1.93
C GLU A 188 -18.59 -6.77 -0.75
N SER A 189 -17.96 -5.74 -0.18
CA SER A 189 -18.39 -5.12 1.09
C SER A 189 -18.37 -6.11 2.27
N TYR A 190 -17.35 -6.96 2.33
CA TYR A 190 -17.13 -7.93 3.42
C TYR A 190 -17.24 -7.29 4.81
N THR A 191 -16.65 -6.11 5.01
CA THR A 191 -16.70 -5.38 6.29
C THR A 191 -18.11 -4.92 6.70
N GLY A 192 -19.04 -4.86 5.76
CA GLY A 192 -20.45 -4.57 6.00
C GLY A 192 -21.36 -5.81 5.99
N THR A 193 -20.76 -7.00 5.92
CA THR A 193 -21.42 -8.31 5.89
C THR A 193 -21.31 -8.96 7.26
N GLU A 194 -22.36 -9.64 7.72
CA GLU A 194 -22.27 -10.45 8.95
C GLU A 194 -21.21 -11.54 8.77
N LEU A 195 -20.36 -11.72 9.75
CA LEU A 195 -19.20 -12.60 9.66
C LEU A 195 -19.56 -14.07 9.39
N ASP A 196 -20.63 -14.55 10.03
CA ASP A 196 -21.19 -15.88 9.81
C ASP A 196 -21.72 -16.06 8.38
N TYR A 197 -22.35 -15.03 7.83
CA TYR A 197 -22.82 -15.05 6.46
C TYR A 197 -21.71 -14.94 5.43
N ALA A 198 -20.67 -14.15 5.71
CA ALA A 198 -19.48 -14.12 4.86
C ALA A 198 -18.84 -15.51 4.74
N LEU A 199 -18.74 -16.24 5.85
CA LEU A 199 -18.29 -17.62 5.87
C LEU A 199 -19.21 -18.53 5.06
N GLU A 200 -20.54 -18.40 5.24
CA GLU A 200 -21.55 -19.22 4.54
C GLU A 200 -21.42 -19.06 3.01
N VAL A 201 -21.41 -17.83 2.51
CA VAL A 201 -21.34 -17.59 1.05
C VAL A 201 -19.99 -18.00 0.46
N CYS A 202 -18.88 -17.75 1.14
CA CYS A 202 -17.56 -18.23 0.71
C CYS A 202 -17.51 -19.76 0.68
N SER A 203 -18.04 -20.42 1.71
CA SER A 203 -18.12 -21.89 1.78
C SER A 203 -18.96 -22.47 0.64
N ALA A 204 -20.09 -21.83 0.33
CA ALA A 204 -20.96 -22.28 -0.78
C ALA A 204 -20.27 -22.16 -2.14
N VAL A 205 -19.46 -21.12 -2.37
CA VAL A 205 -18.63 -20.97 -3.59
C VAL A 205 -17.53 -22.02 -3.63
N LEU A 206 -16.82 -22.24 -2.53
CA LEU A 206 -15.81 -23.29 -2.42
C LEU A 206 -16.38 -24.70 -2.65
N ASP A 207 -17.61 -24.94 -2.23
CA ASP A 207 -18.32 -26.20 -2.50
C ASP A 207 -18.66 -26.39 -3.98
N VAL A 208 -18.77 -25.33 -4.76
CA VAL A 208 -18.91 -25.42 -6.21
C VAL A 208 -17.56 -25.71 -6.87
N TRP A 209 -16.52 -24.98 -6.50
CA TRP A 209 -15.20 -25.06 -7.16
C TRP A 209 -14.37 -26.26 -6.72
N GLN A 210 -14.59 -26.79 -5.50
CA GLN A 210 -13.86 -27.94 -4.94
C GLN A 210 -12.33 -27.80 -5.05
N PRO A 211 -11.73 -26.68 -4.57
CA PRO A 211 -10.29 -26.48 -4.67
C PRO A 211 -9.50 -27.56 -3.92
N THR A 212 -8.28 -27.79 -4.37
CA THR A 212 -7.29 -28.67 -3.74
C THR A 212 -6.00 -27.90 -3.44
N PRO A 213 -5.11 -28.39 -2.58
CA PRO A 213 -3.82 -27.74 -2.34
C PRO A 213 -2.98 -27.52 -3.61
N GLU A 214 -3.10 -28.41 -4.60
CA GLU A 214 -2.43 -28.32 -5.90
C GLU A 214 -3.13 -27.34 -6.84
N TRP A 215 -4.41 -27.06 -6.62
CA TRP A 215 -5.25 -26.16 -7.39
C TRP A 215 -6.10 -25.27 -6.47
N PRO A 216 -5.44 -24.36 -5.75
CA PRO A 216 -6.13 -23.54 -4.77
C PRO A 216 -7.03 -22.49 -5.40
N ALA A 217 -8.11 -22.14 -4.70
CA ALA A 217 -8.91 -20.97 -5.01
C ALA A 217 -8.52 -19.81 -4.09
N VAL A 218 -8.72 -18.58 -4.56
CA VAL A 218 -8.53 -17.38 -3.74
C VAL A 218 -9.87 -16.96 -3.13
N ILE A 219 -9.90 -16.76 -1.84
CA ILE A 219 -10.99 -16.06 -1.14
C ILE A 219 -10.44 -14.69 -0.71
N ASN A 220 -10.94 -13.66 -1.34
CA ASN A 220 -10.51 -12.29 -1.08
C ASN A 220 -11.53 -11.57 -0.22
N LEU A 221 -11.10 -10.98 0.90
CA LEU A 221 -11.97 -10.37 1.90
C LEU A 221 -11.80 -8.84 1.89
N PRO A 222 -12.54 -8.13 1.00
CA PRO A 222 -12.28 -6.71 0.80
C PRO A 222 -12.88 -5.85 1.92
N ALA A 223 -12.06 -5.00 2.52
CA ALA A 223 -12.55 -3.83 3.22
C ALA A 223 -12.95 -2.76 2.18
N THR A 224 -13.99 -3.05 1.40
CA THR A 224 -14.49 -2.19 0.31
C THR A 224 -14.74 -0.76 0.80
N VAL A 225 -15.21 -0.62 2.02
CA VAL A 225 -15.13 0.60 2.84
C VAL A 225 -14.47 0.20 4.17
N GLU A 226 -13.46 0.94 4.57
CA GLU A 226 -12.80 0.74 5.86
C GLU A 226 -13.74 1.21 6.98
N MET A 227 -14.42 0.28 7.66
CA MET A 227 -15.50 0.58 8.62
C MET A 227 -15.05 0.52 10.07
N ALA A 228 -13.97 -0.19 10.38
CA ALA A 228 -13.49 -0.45 11.74
C ALA A 228 -12.00 -0.16 11.89
N THR A 229 -11.49 -0.24 13.12
CA THR A 229 -10.05 -0.18 13.38
C THR A 229 -9.34 -1.42 12.85
N PRO A 230 -8.03 -1.34 12.50
CA PRO A 230 -7.26 -2.45 11.91
C PRO A 230 -7.28 -3.75 12.72
N ASN A 231 -7.31 -3.65 14.06
CA ASN A 231 -7.38 -4.82 14.93
C ASN A 231 -8.71 -5.58 14.78
N VAL A 232 -9.82 -4.89 14.54
CA VAL A 232 -11.12 -5.55 14.29
C VAL A 232 -11.11 -6.28 12.96
N TYR A 233 -10.49 -5.66 11.93
CA TYR A 233 -10.29 -6.34 10.63
C TYR A 233 -9.42 -7.59 10.81
N ALA A 234 -8.29 -7.50 11.52
CA ALA A 234 -7.44 -8.64 11.82
C ALA A 234 -8.16 -9.75 12.60
N ASP A 235 -8.98 -9.40 13.60
CA ASP A 235 -9.83 -10.38 14.31
C ASP A 235 -10.76 -11.12 13.33
N SER A 236 -11.36 -10.40 12.37
CA SER A 236 -12.22 -11.03 11.36
C SER A 236 -11.43 -11.97 10.43
N ILE A 237 -10.21 -11.61 10.07
CA ILE A 237 -9.35 -12.43 9.22
C ILE A 237 -8.91 -13.71 9.95
N GLU A 238 -8.47 -13.62 11.20
CA GLU A 238 -8.14 -14.81 11.99
C GLU A 238 -9.35 -15.70 12.17
N TRP A 239 -10.53 -15.12 12.44
CA TRP A 239 -11.76 -15.88 12.56
C TRP A 239 -12.10 -16.60 11.23
N MET A 240 -12.04 -15.91 10.09
CA MET A 240 -12.28 -16.52 8.78
C MET A 240 -11.25 -17.61 8.48
N SER A 241 -9.96 -17.35 8.71
CA SER A 241 -8.90 -18.33 8.51
C SER A 241 -9.12 -19.62 9.28
N ARG A 242 -9.64 -19.53 10.53
CA ARG A 242 -9.93 -20.70 11.37
C ARG A 242 -11.18 -21.48 10.94
N ASN A 243 -12.14 -20.82 10.31
CA ASN A 243 -13.46 -21.41 10.05
C ASN A 243 -13.71 -21.76 8.56
N LEU A 244 -12.92 -21.22 7.63
CA LEU A 244 -13.05 -21.57 6.21
C LEU A 244 -12.82 -23.07 5.99
N PRO A 245 -13.74 -23.75 5.29
CA PRO A 245 -13.51 -25.13 4.89
C PRO A 245 -12.38 -25.22 3.90
N ARG A 246 -11.65 -26.35 3.88
CA ARG A 246 -10.54 -26.57 2.93
C ARG A 246 -9.45 -25.49 3.01
N ARG A 247 -9.15 -24.98 4.21
CA ARG A 247 -8.23 -23.86 4.40
C ARG A 247 -6.88 -24.08 3.72
N ASP A 248 -6.40 -25.30 3.65
CA ASP A 248 -5.17 -25.74 2.96
C ASP A 248 -5.23 -25.65 1.43
N ALA A 249 -6.44 -25.53 0.87
CA ALA A 249 -6.70 -25.32 -0.56
C ALA A 249 -7.21 -23.90 -0.88
N VAL A 250 -7.12 -22.98 0.10
CA VAL A 250 -7.57 -21.59 -0.04
C VAL A 250 -6.40 -20.63 0.17
N VAL A 251 -6.17 -19.77 -0.79
CA VAL A 251 -5.36 -18.56 -0.62
C VAL A 251 -6.25 -17.47 -0.04
N LEU A 252 -6.05 -17.12 1.22
CA LEU A 252 -6.81 -16.06 1.89
C LEU A 252 -6.20 -14.71 1.57
N SER A 253 -6.94 -13.89 0.84
CA SER A 253 -6.47 -12.60 0.31
C SER A 253 -7.14 -11.42 1.01
N LEU A 254 -6.41 -10.32 1.12
CA LEU A 254 -6.87 -9.05 1.67
C LEU A 254 -6.93 -7.99 0.58
N HIS A 255 -7.94 -7.13 0.65
CA HIS A 255 -8.09 -5.98 -0.24
C HIS A 255 -8.62 -4.77 0.56
N PRO A 256 -7.82 -4.16 1.42
CA PRO A 256 -8.28 -3.03 2.21
C PRO A 256 -8.20 -1.71 1.43
N HIS A 257 -9.29 -0.92 1.47
CA HIS A 257 -9.30 0.49 1.15
C HIS A 257 -8.87 1.35 2.35
N ASN A 258 -8.61 2.63 2.10
CA ASN A 258 -7.94 3.53 3.05
C ASN A 258 -8.85 4.63 3.60
N ASP A 259 -10.15 4.36 3.73
CA ASP A 259 -11.16 5.37 4.14
C ASP A 259 -10.88 6.01 5.51
N ARG A 260 -10.21 5.30 6.39
CA ARG A 260 -9.80 5.77 7.73
C ARG A 260 -8.32 6.15 7.81
N GLY A 261 -7.56 6.02 6.70
CA GLY A 261 -6.12 6.22 6.68
C GLY A 261 -5.33 5.08 7.35
N THR A 262 -5.90 3.88 7.48
CA THR A 262 -5.27 2.76 8.20
C THR A 262 -5.14 1.48 7.38
N ALA A 263 -5.28 1.55 6.04
CA ALA A 263 -5.23 0.37 5.17
C ALA A 263 -3.93 -0.42 5.28
N VAL A 264 -2.77 0.26 5.38
CA VAL A 264 -1.47 -0.41 5.55
C VAL A 264 -1.44 -1.19 6.87
N ALA A 265 -1.87 -0.57 7.97
CA ALA A 265 -1.96 -1.25 9.26
C ALA A 265 -2.96 -2.42 9.23
N ALA A 266 -4.10 -2.25 8.54
CA ALA A 266 -5.08 -3.32 8.37
C ALA A 266 -4.50 -4.52 7.59
N ALA A 267 -3.70 -4.27 6.55
CA ALA A 267 -3.03 -5.31 5.79
C ALA A 267 -1.95 -6.02 6.62
N GLU A 268 -1.07 -5.27 7.31
CA GLU A 268 -0.04 -5.87 8.18
C GLU A 268 -0.67 -6.77 9.24
N LEU A 269 -1.64 -6.26 9.99
CA LEU A 269 -2.32 -7.04 11.03
C LEU A 269 -3.12 -8.21 10.44
N GLY A 270 -3.69 -8.05 9.24
CA GLY A 270 -4.40 -9.13 8.53
C GLY A 270 -3.46 -10.27 8.11
N VAL A 271 -2.24 -9.96 7.66
CA VAL A 271 -1.21 -10.98 7.37
C VAL A 271 -0.78 -11.68 8.65
N MET A 272 -0.54 -10.94 9.75
CA MET A 272 -0.29 -11.54 11.07
C MET A 272 -1.45 -12.46 11.51
N ALA A 273 -2.67 -12.14 11.13
CA ALA A 273 -3.88 -12.90 11.42
C ALA A 273 -4.11 -14.13 10.52
N GLY A 274 -3.20 -14.39 9.60
CA GLY A 274 -3.20 -15.61 8.79
C GLY A 274 -3.65 -15.44 7.34
N ALA A 275 -3.68 -14.22 6.81
CA ALA A 275 -3.83 -14.01 5.37
C ALA A 275 -2.54 -14.40 4.62
N ASP A 276 -2.73 -14.93 3.41
CA ASP A 276 -1.65 -15.43 2.55
C ASP A 276 -1.26 -14.41 1.48
N ARG A 277 -2.16 -13.50 1.12
CA ARG A 277 -2.05 -12.63 -0.05
C ARG A 277 -2.62 -11.23 0.24
N VAL A 278 -2.08 -10.22 -0.44
CA VAL A 278 -2.58 -8.84 -0.37
C VAL A 278 -2.73 -8.27 -1.77
N GLU A 279 -3.90 -7.70 -2.05
CA GLU A 279 -4.17 -6.87 -3.23
C GLU A 279 -4.06 -5.39 -2.86
N GLY A 280 -3.45 -4.61 -3.73
CA GLY A 280 -3.31 -3.18 -3.54
C GLY A 280 -2.71 -2.48 -4.75
N THR A 281 -2.32 -1.23 -4.57
CA THR A 281 -1.75 -0.41 -5.64
C THR A 281 -0.45 0.25 -5.21
N LEU A 282 0.40 0.56 -6.18
CA LEU A 282 1.58 1.37 -5.93
C LEU A 282 1.17 2.78 -5.46
N PHE A 283 1.71 3.22 -4.34
CA PHE A 283 1.39 4.49 -3.69
C PHE A 283 -0.07 4.67 -3.28
N GLY A 284 -0.85 3.59 -3.24
CA GLY A 284 -2.19 3.60 -2.66
C GLY A 284 -3.28 4.26 -3.50
N ASN A 285 -3.09 4.40 -4.83
CA ASN A 285 -4.13 4.96 -5.69
C ASN A 285 -5.37 4.06 -5.74
N GLY A 286 -6.57 4.66 -5.80
CA GLY A 286 -7.84 3.92 -5.88
C GLY A 286 -9.06 4.76 -5.52
N GLU A 287 -10.20 4.11 -5.49
CA GLU A 287 -11.48 4.74 -5.17
C GLU A 287 -11.46 5.48 -3.83
N ARG A 288 -12.12 6.63 -3.78
CA ARG A 288 -12.27 7.52 -2.60
C ARG A 288 -10.90 7.96 -2.06
N THR A 289 -10.37 7.25 -1.06
CA THR A 289 -9.10 7.53 -0.38
C THR A 289 -7.97 6.59 -0.81
N GLY A 290 -8.27 5.66 -1.73
CA GLY A 290 -7.33 4.72 -2.31
C GLY A 290 -7.39 3.32 -1.74
N ASN A 291 -6.55 2.46 -2.31
CA ASN A 291 -6.27 1.09 -1.86
C ASN A 291 -5.14 1.08 -0.81
N VAL A 292 -4.88 -0.08 -0.24
CA VAL A 292 -3.64 -0.27 0.51
C VAL A 292 -2.44 0.02 -0.38
N ASP A 293 -1.51 0.78 0.15
CA ASP A 293 -0.28 1.15 -0.53
C ASP A 293 0.76 0.04 -0.45
N LEU A 294 1.01 -0.62 -1.58
CA LEU A 294 1.96 -1.73 -1.67
C LEU A 294 3.40 -1.30 -1.51
N VAL A 295 3.76 -0.05 -1.87
CA VAL A 295 5.11 0.48 -1.64
C VAL A 295 5.36 0.62 -0.15
N THR A 296 4.46 1.27 0.58
CA THR A 296 4.59 1.43 2.03
C THR A 296 4.58 0.07 2.74
N LEU A 297 3.66 -0.82 2.37
CA LEU A 297 3.56 -2.15 2.99
C LEU A 297 4.81 -3.00 2.75
N GLY A 298 5.32 -3.04 1.50
CA GLY A 298 6.56 -3.75 1.17
C GLY A 298 7.79 -3.18 1.88
N MET A 299 7.91 -1.84 1.93
CA MET A 299 9.02 -1.18 2.61
C MET A 299 8.93 -1.30 4.14
N ASN A 300 7.73 -1.43 4.71
CA ASN A 300 7.58 -1.75 6.12
C ASN A 300 8.17 -3.14 6.43
N LEU A 301 7.92 -4.14 5.60
CA LEU A 301 8.55 -5.47 5.72
C LEU A 301 10.07 -5.37 5.59
N PHE A 302 10.57 -4.67 4.58
CA PHE A 302 11.99 -4.44 4.36
C PHE A 302 12.67 -3.83 5.60
N SER A 303 12.07 -2.82 6.22
CA SER A 303 12.59 -2.16 7.42
C SER A 303 12.65 -3.07 8.66
N GLN A 304 11.97 -4.22 8.60
CA GLN A 304 11.97 -5.26 9.64
C GLN A 304 12.85 -6.47 9.28
N GLY A 305 13.62 -6.37 8.20
CA GLY A 305 14.50 -7.44 7.74
C GLY A 305 13.79 -8.58 7.02
N VAL A 306 12.58 -8.32 6.49
CA VAL A 306 11.83 -9.26 5.67
C VAL A 306 11.93 -8.82 4.21
N ASP A 307 12.44 -9.70 3.34
CA ASP A 307 12.49 -9.45 1.91
C ASP A 307 11.06 -9.27 1.36
N PRO A 308 10.71 -8.08 0.82
CA PRO A 308 9.38 -7.85 0.27
C PRO A 308 9.11 -8.63 -1.02
N MET A 309 10.13 -9.27 -1.63
CA MET A 309 10.06 -9.97 -2.91
C MET A 309 9.63 -9.08 -4.09
N ILE A 310 9.64 -7.77 -3.90
CA ILE A 310 9.38 -6.72 -4.88
C ILE A 310 10.57 -5.75 -4.84
N ASP A 311 11.07 -5.37 -5.99
CA ASP A 311 12.26 -4.51 -6.11
C ASP A 311 11.88 -3.02 -6.04
N PHE A 312 12.20 -2.38 -4.92
CA PHE A 312 12.03 -0.94 -4.71
C PHE A 312 13.36 -0.16 -4.76
N ALA A 313 14.42 -0.75 -5.31
CA ALA A 313 15.76 -0.15 -5.29
C ALA A 313 15.89 1.18 -6.05
N ASP A 314 14.98 1.49 -6.96
CA ASP A 314 14.82 2.82 -7.59
C ASP A 314 13.41 3.38 -7.38
N ILE A 315 13.13 3.82 -6.16
CA ILE A 315 11.80 4.29 -5.77
C ILE A 315 11.36 5.54 -6.55
N ASP A 316 12.31 6.35 -7.00
CA ASP A 316 12.02 7.57 -7.78
C ASP A 316 11.59 7.25 -9.20
N GLU A 317 12.17 6.24 -9.83
CA GLU A 317 11.73 5.78 -11.16
C GLU A 317 10.34 5.17 -11.07
N ILE A 318 10.07 4.36 -10.03
CA ILE A 318 8.76 3.79 -9.76
C ILE A 318 7.73 4.92 -9.60
N ARG A 319 8.01 5.89 -8.74
CA ARG A 319 7.12 7.03 -8.47
C ARG A 319 6.82 7.81 -9.76
N ARG A 320 7.84 8.22 -10.51
CA ARG A 320 7.68 8.98 -11.77
C ARG A 320 6.84 8.20 -12.79
N THR A 321 7.03 6.90 -12.88
CA THR A 321 6.23 6.07 -13.79
C THR A 321 4.78 5.99 -13.34
N VAL A 322 4.52 5.80 -12.05
CA VAL A 322 3.15 5.78 -11.51
C VAL A 322 2.47 7.14 -11.68
N GLU A 323 3.15 8.25 -11.37
CA GLU A 323 2.62 9.61 -11.58
C GLU A 323 2.29 9.86 -13.05
N TYR A 324 3.13 9.41 -13.97
CA TYR A 324 2.87 9.50 -15.41
C TYR A 324 1.66 8.65 -15.82
N CYS A 325 1.53 7.43 -15.32
CA CYS A 325 0.43 6.55 -15.68
C CYS A 325 -0.91 7.02 -15.10
N ASN A 326 -0.91 7.45 -13.84
CA ASN A 326 -2.10 7.89 -13.11
C ASN A 326 -2.49 9.36 -13.40
N GLN A 327 -1.56 10.18 -13.90
CA GLN A 327 -1.71 11.64 -14.02
C GLN A 327 -2.09 12.30 -12.66
N LEU A 328 -1.59 11.74 -11.58
CA LEU A 328 -1.76 12.21 -10.22
C LEU A 328 -0.41 12.21 -9.51
N PRO A 329 -0.07 13.26 -8.74
CA PRO A 329 1.18 13.31 -7.99
C PRO A 329 1.12 12.41 -6.75
N VAL A 330 2.25 11.83 -6.38
CA VAL A 330 2.46 11.20 -5.09
C VAL A 330 2.77 12.30 -4.06
N HIS A 331 2.20 12.19 -2.87
CA HIS A 331 2.36 13.21 -1.83
C HIS A 331 3.84 13.33 -1.38
N GLU A 332 4.32 14.55 -1.21
CA GLU A 332 5.72 14.86 -0.85
C GLU A 332 6.20 14.19 0.45
N ARG A 333 5.27 13.86 1.35
CA ARG A 333 5.54 13.15 2.61
C ARG A 333 5.02 11.70 2.59
N HIS A 334 4.85 11.14 1.40
CA HIS A 334 4.49 9.74 1.27
C HIS A 334 5.60 8.87 1.91
N PRO A 335 5.26 7.87 2.75
CA PRO A 335 6.27 7.01 3.36
C PRO A 335 7.22 6.42 2.32
N TYR A 336 8.51 6.50 2.58
CA TYR A 336 9.64 6.04 1.73
C TYR A 336 9.75 6.70 0.34
N GLY A 337 8.65 7.07 -0.32
CA GLY A 337 8.65 7.54 -1.71
C GLY A 337 8.55 9.06 -1.89
N GLY A 338 8.13 9.82 -0.87
CA GLY A 338 7.94 11.26 -0.96
C GLY A 338 9.25 12.05 -1.02
N ASP A 339 9.23 13.24 -1.62
CA ASP A 339 10.45 14.06 -1.80
C ASP A 339 11.06 14.53 -0.48
N LEU A 340 10.28 14.64 0.58
CA LEU A 340 10.71 15.21 1.86
C LEU A 340 11.04 14.17 2.94
N VAL A 341 10.94 12.87 2.63
CA VAL A 341 11.03 11.82 3.68
C VAL A 341 12.46 11.49 4.12
N TYR A 342 13.46 11.83 3.31
CA TYR A 342 14.88 11.65 3.66
C TYR A 342 15.58 12.98 3.94
N THR A 343 14.84 14.02 4.30
CA THR A 343 15.35 15.33 4.62
C THR A 343 15.16 15.65 6.09
N ALA A 344 16.11 16.35 6.71
CA ALA A 344 15.97 16.87 8.05
C ALA A 344 16.10 18.40 8.05
N PHE A 345 15.14 19.08 8.64
CA PHE A 345 15.09 20.55 8.70
C PHE A 345 15.69 21.10 10.01
N SER A 346 15.68 20.31 11.09
CA SER A 346 16.26 20.70 12.38
C SER A 346 17.76 20.46 12.40
N GLY A 347 18.54 21.49 12.78
CA GLY A 347 20.00 21.36 12.91
C GLY A 347 20.46 20.30 13.92
N SER A 348 19.67 20.04 14.96
CA SER A 348 19.97 18.97 15.92
C SER A 348 19.75 17.58 15.31
N HIS A 349 18.75 17.41 14.43
CA HIS A 349 18.53 16.16 13.71
C HIS A 349 19.65 15.91 12.69
N GLN A 350 20.06 16.95 11.96
CA GLN A 350 21.16 16.86 10.98
C GLN A 350 22.48 16.45 11.66
N ASP A 351 22.82 17.05 12.81
CA ASP A 351 24.01 16.69 13.59
C ASP A 351 23.93 15.23 14.08
N ALA A 352 22.73 14.80 14.52
CA ALA A 352 22.55 13.41 14.96
C ALA A 352 22.67 12.42 13.79
N ILE A 353 22.10 12.72 12.62
CA ILE A 353 22.22 11.88 11.42
C ILE A 353 23.70 11.77 10.99
N LYS A 354 24.41 12.89 10.90
CA LYS A 354 25.83 12.90 10.57
C LYS A 354 26.62 11.99 11.53
N LYS A 355 26.44 12.16 12.84
CA LYS A 355 27.10 11.34 13.84
C LYS A 355 26.68 9.86 13.75
N GLY A 356 25.45 9.61 13.35
CA GLY A 356 24.94 8.26 13.06
C GLY A 356 25.72 7.59 11.94
N PHE A 357 25.90 8.26 10.79
CA PHE A 357 26.71 7.73 9.69
C PHE A 357 28.16 7.51 10.10
N GLU A 358 28.79 8.48 10.78
CA GLU A 358 30.16 8.35 11.27
C GLU A 358 30.32 7.17 12.28
N ALA A 359 29.30 6.93 13.09
CA ALA A 359 29.28 5.78 14.01
C ALA A 359 29.12 4.45 13.25
N LEU A 360 28.21 4.41 12.28
CA LEU A 360 27.94 3.24 11.45
C LEU A 360 29.23 2.80 10.71
N ASP A 361 29.94 3.74 10.06
CA ASP A 361 31.18 3.47 9.35
C ASP A 361 32.27 2.92 10.30
N ARG A 362 32.42 3.55 11.47
CA ARG A 362 33.41 3.12 12.48
C ARG A 362 33.10 1.72 13.01
N ASP A 363 31.84 1.45 13.33
CA ASP A 363 31.42 0.21 13.98
C ASP A 363 31.45 -0.96 12.96
N ALA A 364 31.08 -0.73 11.70
CA ALA A 364 31.26 -1.69 10.59
C ALA A 364 32.74 -2.03 10.36
N ALA A 365 33.62 -1.02 10.31
CA ALA A 365 35.06 -1.21 10.19
C ALA A 365 35.65 -2.01 11.37
N ALA A 366 35.18 -1.74 12.61
CA ALA A 366 35.59 -2.47 13.78
C ALA A 366 35.14 -3.95 13.76
N ALA A 367 33.97 -4.22 13.16
CA ALA A 367 33.44 -5.56 12.93
C ALA A 367 34.08 -6.29 11.73
N GLY A 368 34.84 -5.58 10.89
CA GLY A 368 35.49 -6.13 9.68
C GLY A 368 34.51 -6.45 8.55
N VAL A 369 33.37 -5.75 8.49
CA VAL A 369 32.35 -5.90 7.45
C VAL A 369 32.15 -4.57 6.70
N SER A 370 31.51 -4.62 5.54
CA SER A 370 31.14 -3.39 4.84
C SER A 370 30.00 -2.67 5.59
N THR A 371 29.89 -1.36 5.41
CA THR A 371 28.77 -0.57 5.97
C THR A 371 27.41 -1.08 5.49
N SER A 372 27.34 -1.56 4.24
CA SER A 372 26.12 -2.14 3.66
C SER A 372 25.68 -3.46 4.31
N ASP A 373 26.61 -4.18 4.94
CA ASP A 373 26.33 -5.48 5.59
C ASP A 373 26.17 -5.35 7.12
N PHE A 374 26.36 -4.12 7.63
CA PHE A 374 26.25 -3.86 9.06
C PHE A 374 24.82 -3.44 9.43
N PRO A 375 24.28 -3.85 10.60
CA PRO A 375 22.94 -3.48 11.02
C PRO A 375 22.72 -1.97 11.00
N TRP A 376 21.64 -1.53 10.35
CA TRP A 376 21.29 -0.12 10.23
C TRP A 376 20.95 0.52 11.57
N ALA A 377 21.60 1.62 11.90
CA ALA A 377 21.41 2.33 13.17
C ALA A 377 21.73 3.83 13.05
N VAL A 378 21.09 4.52 12.11
CA VAL A 378 21.21 5.98 11.95
C VAL A 378 19.97 6.67 12.51
N PRO A 379 20.10 7.66 13.43
CA PRO A 379 18.97 8.37 13.99
C PRO A 379 18.12 9.04 12.92
N TYR A 380 16.77 9.06 13.10
CA TYR A 380 15.78 9.70 12.24
C TYR A 380 15.63 9.12 10.83
N LEU A 381 16.43 8.15 10.43
CA LEU A 381 16.31 7.46 9.15
C LEU A 381 15.91 6.00 9.40
N PRO A 382 14.68 5.59 9.07
CA PRO A 382 14.20 4.23 9.31
C PRO A 382 14.92 3.18 8.45
N ILE A 383 15.47 3.60 7.30
CA ILE A 383 16.27 2.78 6.37
C ILE A 383 17.43 3.61 5.84
N ASP A 384 18.42 2.98 5.20
CA ASP A 384 19.39 3.69 4.38
C ASP A 384 18.70 4.18 3.09
N PRO A 385 18.67 5.50 2.83
CA PRO A 385 18.15 6.02 1.56
C PRO A 385 18.77 5.40 0.32
N LYS A 386 20.01 4.94 0.39
CA LYS A 386 20.72 4.28 -0.73
C LYS A 386 20.05 2.98 -1.16
N ASP A 387 19.39 2.27 -0.23
CA ASP A 387 18.70 1.01 -0.53
C ASP A 387 17.53 1.19 -1.50
N VAL A 388 17.01 2.42 -1.59
CA VAL A 388 15.91 2.79 -2.51
C VAL A 388 16.38 3.75 -3.61
N GLY A 389 17.68 3.79 -3.89
CA GLY A 389 18.28 4.63 -4.96
C GLY A 389 18.36 6.12 -4.63
N ARG A 390 18.19 6.50 -3.35
CA ARG A 390 18.26 7.88 -2.90
C ARG A 390 19.52 8.16 -2.10
N SER A 391 19.81 9.42 -1.92
CA SER A 391 20.81 9.91 -0.96
C SER A 391 20.09 10.58 0.21
N TYR A 392 20.72 10.56 1.40
CA TYR A 392 20.39 11.52 2.42
C TYR A 392 20.82 12.90 1.89
N GLU A 393 19.89 13.60 1.33
CA GLU A 393 20.07 15.00 1.04
C GLU A 393 19.78 15.77 2.34
N ALA A 394 20.85 16.23 2.96
CA ALA A 394 20.73 17.38 3.82
C ALA A 394 20.31 18.56 2.91
N VAL A 395 19.05 18.62 2.50
CA VAL A 395 18.46 19.89 2.08
C VAL A 395 18.40 20.74 3.33
N ILE A 396 19.53 21.36 3.62
CA ILE A 396 19.63 22.32 4.69
C ILE A 396 18.95 23.57 4.17
N ARG A 397 17.65 23.58 4.32
CA ARG A 397 16.87 24.78 4.19
C ARG A 397 17.01 25.55 5.51
N VAL A 398 17.69 26.65 5.45
CA VAL A 398 17.78 27.54 6.61
C VAL A 398 16.52 28.38 6.68
N ASN A 399 15.66 28.06 7.64
CA ASN A 399 14.46 28.83 7.96
C ASN A 399 14.47 29.17 9.46
N SER A 400 13.43 29.83 9.96
CA SER A 400 13.31 30.23 11.37
C SER A 400 13.39 29.07 12.39
N GLN A 401 13.24 27.80 11.93
CA GLN A 401 13.35 26.59 12.75
C GLN A 401 14.73 25.92 12.64
N SER A 402 15.58 26.39 11.73
CA SER A 402 16.91 25.85 11.50
C SER A 402 17.90 26.45 12.50
N GLY A 403 18.16 25.74 13.59
CA GLY A 403 19.14 26.20 14.58
C GLY A 403 20.57 26.32 14.03
N LYS A 404 21.51 26.75 14.87
CA LYS A 404 22.92 26.97 14.57
C LYS A 404 23.64 25.87 13.77
N GLY A 405 23.18 24.61 13.87
CA GLY A 405 23.77 23.47 13.15
C GLY A 405 23.55 23.54 11.63
N GLY A 406 22.36 23.96 11.17
CA GLY A 406 22.05 24.09 9.75
C GLY A 406 22.86 25.17 9.06
N VAL A 407 22.91 26.35 9.69
CA VAL A 407 23.71 27.49 9.18
C VAL A 407 25.20 27.14 9.09
N ALA A 408 25.76 26.55 10.15
CA ALA A 408 27.17 26.16 10.19
C ALA A 408 27.54 25.10 9.14
N TYR A 409 26.63 24.17 8.88
CA TYR A 409 26.86 23.15 7.86
C TYR A 409 26.86 23.73 6.46
N LEU A 410 25.89 24.58 6.08
CA LEU A 410 25.88 25.22 4.76
C LEU A 410 27.13 26.07 4.55
N MET A 411 27.55 26.84 5.55
CA MET A 411 28.78 27.62 5.44
C MET A 411 29.99 26.74 5.21
N LYS A 412 30.02 25.54 5.80
CA LYS A 412 31.12 24.59 5.60
C LYS A 412 31.05 23.85 4.25
N THR A 413 29.87 23.41 3.82
CA THR A 413 29.74 22.58 2.61
C THR A 413 29.73 23.41 1.34
N GLU A 414 29.00 24.52 1.33
CA GLU A 414 28.83 25.36 0.13
C GLU A 414 29.95 26.43 -0.02
N HIS A 415 30.47 26.92 1.09
CA HIS A 415 31.44 28.01 1.09
C HIS A 415 32.79 27.63 1.72
N ALA A 416 33.02 26.34 2.02
CA ALA A 416 34.24 25.80 2.63
C ALA A 416 34.68 26.55 3.91
N LEU A 417 33.76 27.16 4.64
CA LEU A 417 34.02 28.00 5.80
C LEU A 417 33.61 27.28 7.08
N ASP A 418 34.59 26.75 7.81
CA ASP A 418 34.36 26.07 9.11
C ASP A 418 34.34 27.11 10.24
N LEU A 419 33.16 27.61 10.57
CA LEU A 419 32.98 28.68 11.54
C LEU A 419 33.30 28.17 12.96
N PRO A 420 34.09 28.96 13.75
CA PRO A 420 34.25 28.69 15.18
C PRO A 420 32.89 28.67 15.91
N ARG A 421 32.75 27.83 16.95
CA ARG A 421 31.46 27.61 17.63
C ARG A 421 30.75 28.89 18.09
N ARG A 422 31.50 29.92 18.53
CA ARG A 422 30.91 31.19 18.93
C ARG A 422 30.29 31.94 17.77
N LEU A 423 30.98 31.94 16.63
CA LEU A 423 30.48 32.57 15.41
C LEU A 423 29.30 31.79 14.83
N GLN A 424 29.28 30.45 14.92
CA GLN A 424 28.13 29.65 14.54
C GLN A 424 26.86 30.09 15.32
N ILE A 425 26.98 30.33 16.62
CA ILE A 425 25.87 30.77 17.48
C ILE A 425 25.42 32.17 17.08
N GLU A 426 26.35 33.10 16.95
CA GLU A 426 26.08 34.51 16.61
C GLU A 426 25.45 34.62 15.23
N PHE A 427 26.08 34.04 14.23
CA PHE A 427 25.56 34.10 12.86
C PHE A 427 24.19 33.39 12.70
N SER A 428 23.92 32.29 13.41
CA SER A 428 22.61 31.66 13.40
C SER A 428 21.52 32.62 13.94
N GLN A 429 21.84 33.50 14.89
CA GLN A 429 20.89 34.51 15.41
C GLN A 429 20.64 35.63 14.38
N VAL A 430 21.66 36.00 13.61
CA VAL A 430 21.53 36.97 12.51
C VAL A 430 20.58 36.43 11.45
N VAL A 431 20.83 35.20 11.01
CA VAL A 431 19.99 34.50 10.01
C VAL A 431 18.56 34.28 10.52
N GLN A 432 18.39 33.93 11.80
CA GLN A 432 17.07 33.80 12.42
C GLN A 432 16.29 35.10 12.42
N LYS A 433 16.93 36.22 12.76
CA LYS A 433 16.28 37.55 12.70
C LYS A 433 15.83 37.89 11.28
N HIS A 434 16.64 37.53 10.26
CA HIS A 434 16.31 37.75 8.86
C HIS A 434 15.07 36.93 8.47
N THR A 435 15.08 35.64 8.75
CA THR A 435 13.95 34.75 8.45
C THR A 435 12.68 35.07 9.29
N ASP A 436 12.81 35.53 10.49
CA ASP A 436 11.66 35.96 11.31
C ASP A 436 11.00 37.24 10.77
N SER A 437 11.77 38.13 10.11
CA SER A 437 11.28 39.38 9.54
C SER A 437 10.71 39.26 8.14
N GLU A 438 11.32 38.43 7.29
CA GLU A 438 10.96 38.31 5.89
C GLU A 438 10.16 37.05 5.60
N GLY A 439 10.20 36.07 6.50
CA GLY A 439 9.61 34.72 6.29
C GLY A 439 10.39 33.89 5.30
N GLY A 440 9.97 32.66 5.11
CA GLY A 440 10.51 31.80 4.05
C GLY A 440 11.81 31.08 4.43
N GLU A 441 12.55 30.75 3.40
CA GLU A 441 13.77 29.97 3.41
C GLU A 441 14.91 30.81 2.88
N VAL A 442 16.10 30.70 3.47
CA VAL A 442 17.32 31.36 3.01
C VAL A 442 18.11 30.39 2.14
N ALA A 443 18.27 30.73 0.86
CA ALA A 443 19.08 29.97 -0.08
C ALA A 443 20.58 30.05 0.30
N PRO A 444 21.44 29.07 -0.13
CA PRO A 444 22.87 29.11 0.18
C PRO A 444 23.57 30.41 -0.24
N ASP A 445 23.29 30.93 -1.43
CA ASP A 445 23.84 32.19 -1.92
C ASP A 445 23.39 33.41 -1.11
N GLU A 446 22.14 33.39 -0.64
CA GLU A 446 21.59 34.42 0.23
C GLU A 446 22.21 34.35 1.62
N LEU A 447 22.45 33.14 2.14
CA LEU A 447 23.16 32.91 3.41
C LEU A 447 24.57 33.52 3.35
N TRP A 448 25.28 33.34 2.21
CA TRP A 448 26.57 33.96 1.99
C TRP A 448 26.48 35.48 1.95
N SER A 449 25.44 36.00 1.31
CA SER A 449 25.24 37.45 1.23
C SER A 449 25.00 38.07 2.63
N ILE A 450 24.18 37.38 3.45
CA ILE A 450 23.94 37.79 4.85
C ILE A 450 25.26 37.76 5.65
N PHE A 451 26.06 36.67 5.49
CA PHE A 451 27.33 36.53 6.19
C PHE A 451 28.31 37.64 5.78
N SER A 452 28.45 37.89 4.50
CA SER A 452 29.40 38.92 3.96
C SER A 452 28.94 40.34 4.29
N ALA A 453 27.67 40.55 4.56
CA ALA A 453 27.16 41.88 4.99
C ALA A 453 27.33 42.11 6.47
N GLU A 454 27.38 41.07 7.29
CA GLU A 454 27.50 41.17 8.75
C GLU A 454 28.96 41.17 9.23
N TYR A 455 29.83 40.42 8.52
CA TYR A 455 31.25 40.21 8.85
C TYR A 455 32.20 40.60 7.72
#